data_afac81baf89743cf93987b97f3c4702f
#
_entry.id   afac81baf89743cf93987b97f3c4702f
#
_cell.length_a   1.000
_cell.length_b   1.000
_cell.length_c   1.000
_cell.angle_alpha   90.00
_cell.angle_beta   90.00
_cell.angle_gamma   90.00
#
_symmetry.space_group_name_H-M   'P 1'
#
loop_
_entity.id
_entity.type
_entity.pdbx_description
1 polymer ?
#
loop_
_entity_poly.entity_id
_entity_poly.type
_entity_poly.pdbx_seq_one_letter_code
_entity_poly.pdbx_strand_id
1 'polypeptide(L)'
;MNELIKAINELKKEKNAIILGHYYQKGEIQDIADYVGDSLALAQWAAKTEADIIVMCGVHFMGETAKVLCPDKKVLVSDMAAGCSLADSCPADQFAQFVKEHPGYTVISYVNTTAAVKAVTDVVVTSTNAKQIVESFPKDEKIIFGPDRNL
;
A
#
# COMPACT_ATOMS: atom_id res chain seq x y z
N MET A 1 5.10 12.46 27.45
CA MET A 1 4.42 11.43 26.65
C MET A 1 2.89 11.56 26.69
N ASN A 2 2.26 11.61 27.86
CA ASN A 2 0.80 11.73 27.97
C ASN A 2 0.17 12.99 27.31
N GLU A 3 0.83 14.14 27.40
CA GLU A 3 0.32 15.39 26.80
C GLU A 3 0.34 15.35 25.27
N LEU A 4 1.39 14.79 24.66
CA LEU A 4 1.47 14.66 23.21
C LEU A 4 0.41 13.69 22.68
N ILE A 5 0.22 12.55 23.32
CA ILE A 5 -0.81 11.57 22.97
C ILE A 5 -2.20 12.21 23.05
N LYS A 6 -2.45 12.99 24.11
CA LYS A 6 -3.71 13.71 24.27
C LYS A 6 -3.93 14.70 23.12
N ALA A 7 -2.91 15.51 22.81
CA ALA A 7 -2.97 16.47 21.72
C ALA A 7 -3.23 15.81 20.34
N ILE A 8 -2.56 14.67 20.08
CA ILE A 8 -2.79 13.87 18.87
C ILE A 8 -4.24 13.39 18.79
N ASN A 9 -4.78 12.85 19.89
CA ASN A 9 -6.15 12.36 19.93
C ASN A 9 -7.19 13.47 19.79
N GLU A 10 -6.92 14.65 20.30
CA GLU A 10 -7.77 15.84 20.11
C GLU A 10 -7.74 16.28 18.63
N LEU A 11 -6.55 16.34 18.03
CA LEU A 11 -6.37 16.72 16.64
C LEU A 11 -7.01 15.72 15.68
N LYS A 12 -6.92 14.43 15.96
CA LYS A 12 -7.61 13.37 15.18
C LYS A 12 -9.12 13.65 15.13
N LYS A 13 -9.73 13.97 16.26
CA LYS A 13 -11.17 14.28 16.32
C LYS A 13 -11.51 15.55 15.58
N GLU A 14 -10.74 16.64 15.82
CA GLU A 14 -10.94 17.93 15.16
C GLU A 14 -10.87 17.83 13.63
N LYS A 15 -9.94 17.02 13.12
CA LYS A 15 -9.67 16.89 11.68
C LYS A 15 -10.42 15.74 11.02
N ASN A 16 -11.25 14.99 11.72
CA ASN A 16 -11.84 13.75 11.25
C ASN A 16 -10.76 12.82 10.64
N ALA A 17 -9.72 12.54 11.42
CA ALA A 17 -8.54 11.80 10.96
C ALA A 17 -8.38 10.47 11.70
N ILE A 18 -7.82 9.47 10.99
CA ILE A 18 -7.38 8.22 11.59
C ILE A 18 -5.90 7.99 11.36
N ILE A 19 -5.27 7.23 12.26
CA ILE A 19 -3.90 6.77 12.15
C ILE A 19 -3.92 5.27 11.85
N LEU A 20 -3.34 4.86 10.74
CA LEU A 20 -3.13 3.48 10.35
C LEU A 20 -1.64 3.14 10.53
N GLY A 21 -1.32 2.27 11.47
CA GLY A 21 0.05 1.90 11.81
C GLY A 21 0.43 0.52 11.27
N HIS A 22 1.53 0.44 10.52
CA HIS A 22 2.09 -0.86 10.17
C HIS A 22 2.69 -1.53 11.41
N TYR A 23 2.51 -2.84 11.57
CA TYR A 23 2.97 -3.57 12.77
C TYR A 23 4.50 -3.61 12.94
N TYR A 24 5.28 -3.12 11.97
CA TYR A 24 6.73 -2.89 12.12
C TYR A 24 7.08 -1.55 12.77
N GLN A 25 6.10 -0.69 13.02
CA GLN A 25 6.31 0.59 13.70
C GLN A 25 6.69 0.36 15.18
N LYS A 26 7.33 1.37 15.77
CA LYS A 26 7.63 1.39 17.19
C LYS A 26 6.35 1.29 18.02
N GLY A 27 6.42 0.68 19.21
CA GLY A 27 5.29 0.49 20.09
C GLY A 27 4.49 1.77 20.35
N GLU A 28 5.18 2.89 20.57
CA GLU A 28 4.54 4.19 20.83
C GLU A 28 3.69 4.69 19.65
N ILE A 29 4.03 4.31 18.41
CA ILE A 29 3.23 4.62 17.22
C ILE A 29 2.04 3.66 17.11
N GLN A 30 2.25 2.39 17.45
CA GLN A 30 1.16 1.41 17.47
C GLN A 30 0.13 1.76 18.54
N ASP A 31 0.55 2.25 19.69
CA ASP A 31 -0.32 2.63 20.82
C ASP A 31 -1.28 3.78 20.50
N ILE A 32 -0.91 4.67 19.58
CA ILE A 32 -1.75 5.80 19.15
C ILE A 32 -2.52 5.53 17.83
N ALA A 33 -2.22 4.42 17.16
CA ALA A 33 -2.89 4.05 15.92
C ALA A 33 -4.34 3.59 16.21
N ASP A 34 -5.25 3.94 15.32
CA ASP A 34 -6.64 3.45 15.36
C ASP A 34 -6.72 2.00 14.91
N TYR A 35 -5.79 1.63 14.04
CA TYR A 35 -5.64 0.26 13.58
C TYR A 35 -4.18 -0.07 13.29
N VAL A 36 -3.75 -1.28 13.67
CA VAL A 36 -2.43 -1.82 13.42
C VAL A 36 -2.56 -3.09 12.60
N GLY A 37 -1.80 -3.20 11.52
CA GLY A 37 -1.86 -4.36 10.63
C GLY A 37 -0.74 -4.42 9.60
N ASP A 38 -0.85 -5.39 8.70
CA ASP A 38 -0.01 -5.50 7.52
C ASP A 38 -0.50 -4.59 6.38
N SER A 39 0.23 -4.57 5.26
CA SER A 39 -0.09 -3.72 4.11
C SER A 39 -1.49 -3.96 3.55
N LEU A 40 -1.95 -5.21 3.51
CA LEU A 40 -3.28 -5.57 2.99
C LEU A 40 -4.38 -5.10 3.94
N ALA A 41 -4.22 -5.39 5.24
CA ALA A 41 -5.19 -5.00 6.25
C ALA A 41 -5.32 -3.47 6.32
N LEU A 42 -4.20 -2.73 6.28
CA LEU A 42 -4.22 -1.27 6.28
C LEU A 42 -4.89 -0.70 5.02
N ALA A 43 -4.64 -1.29 3.84
CA ALA A 43 -5.31 -0.91 2.61
C ALA A 43 -6.83 -1.12 2.68
N GLN A 44 -7.27 -2.25 3.23
CA GLN A 44 -8.69 -2.56 3.43
C GLN A 44 -9.35 -1.59 4.43
N TRP A 45 -8.66 -1.22 5.50
CA TRP A 45 -9.14 -0.23 6.45
C TRP A 45 -9.22 1.17 5.83
N ALA A 46 -8.21 1.56 5.07
CA ALA A 46 -8.23 2.82 4.33
C ALA A 46 -9.47 2.91 3.41
N ALA A 47 -9.78 1.83 2.70
CA ALA A 47 -10.94 1.80 1.79
C ALA A 47 -12.30 1.86 2.50
N LYS A 48 -12.38 1.44 3.77
CA LYS A 48 -13.64 1.36 4.53
C LYS A 48 -13.88 2.55 5.46
N THR A 49 -12.83 3.29 5.82
CA THR A 49 -12.97 4.37 6.79
C THR A 49 -13.81 5.53 6.26
N GLU A 50 -14.58 6.16 7.15
CA GLU A 50 -15.31 7.39 6.85
C GLU A 50 -14.50 8.67 7.18
N ALA A 51 -13.29 8.52 7.73
CA ALA A 51 -12.43 9.66 8.02
C ALA A 51 -12.01 10.40 6.74
N ASP A 52 -11.86 11.71 6.83
CA ASP A 52 -11.43 12.57 5.71
C ASP A 52 -9.91 12.52 5.51
N ILE A 53 -9.17 12.25 6.60
CA ILE A 53 -7.72 12.22 6.61
C ILE A 53 -7.24 10.86 7.13
N ILE A 54 -6.34 10.25 6.38
CA ILE A 54 -5.64 9.03 6.76
C ILE A 54 -4.18 9.37 6.99
N VAL A 55 -3.68 9.14 8.19
CA VAL A 55 -2.26 9.23 8.52
C VAL A 55 -1.68 7.81 8.46
N MET A 56 -0.91 7.54 7.42
CA MET A 56 -0.27 6.23 7.21
C MET A 56 1.11 6.22 7.87
N CYS A 57 1.23 5.52 8.98
CA CYS A 57 2.49 5.24 9.64
C CYS A 57 3.08 3.94 9.11
N GLY A 58 3.78 4.05 8.00
CA GLY A 58 4.39 2.95 7.25
C GLY A 58 5.34 3.48 6.20
N VAL A 59 5.70 2.66 5.23
CA VAL A 59 6.55 3.06 4.11
C VAL A 59 5.74 3.73 2.99
N HIS A 60 6.39 4.49 2.14
CA HIS A 60 5.78 5.38 1.16
C HIS A 60 4.72 4.69 0.27
N PHE A 61 5.01 3.50 -0.29
CA PHE A 61 4.06 2.80 -1.17
C PHE A 61 2.72 2.45 -0.48
N MET A 62 2.71 2.33 0.86
CA MET A 62 1.45 2.09 1.61
C MET A 62 0.56 3.33 1.58
N GLY A 63 1.14 4.52 1.71
CA GLY A 63 0.43 5.79 1.54
C GLY A 63 -0.10 5.95 0.13
N GLU A 64 0.70 5.63 -0.89
CA GLU A 64 0.27 5.61 -2.29
C GLU A 64 -0.89 4.64 -2.52
N THR A 65 -0.79 3.41 -1.98
CA THR A 65 -1.87 2.41 -2.09
C THR A 65 -3.16 2.90 -1.44
N ALA A 66 -3.09 3.49 -0.25
CA ALA A 66 -4.24 4.09 0.40
C ALA A 66 -4.83 5.23 -0.45
N LYS A 67 -4.00 6.07 -1.06
CA LYS A 67 -4.46 7.16 -1.93
C LYS A 67 -5.12 6.66 -3.21
N VAL A 68 -4.63 5.58 -3.81
CA VAL A 68 -5.26 4.94 -4.99
C VAL A 68 -6.66 4.41 -4.64
N LEU A 69 -6.80 3.78 -3.46
CA LEU A 69 -8.08 3.24 -3.00
C LEU A 69 -9.06 4.30 -2.53
N CYS A 70 -8.56 5.45 -2.08
CA CYS A 70 -9.36 6.54 -1.51
C CYS A 70 -8.97 7.88 -2.15
N PRO A 71 -9.26 8.09 -3.45
CA PRO A 71 -8.79 9.26 -4.19
C PRO A 71 -9.30 10.59 -3.62
N ASP A 72 -10.46 10.59 -2.98
CA ASP A 72 -11.09 11.79 -2.42
C ASP A 72 -10.56 12.14 -1.02
N LYS A 73 -9.89 11.21 -0.34
CA LYS A 73 -9.35 11.43 1.01
C LYS A 73 -7.95 12.04 0.98
N LYS A 74 -7.61 12.80 2.01
CA LYS A 74 -6.25 13.25 2.24
C LYS A 74 -5.46 12.11 2.90
N VAL A 75 -4.43 11.63 2.23
CA VAL A 75 -3.49 10.64 2.78
C VAL A 75 -2.17 11.33 3.10
N LEU A 76 -1.73 11.20 4.34
CA LEU A 76 -0.46 11.73 4.84
C LEU A 76 0.43 10.55 5.20
N VAL A 77 1.71 10.63 4.90
CA VAL A 77 2.73 9.69 5.35
C VAL A 77 3.65 10.37 6.35
N SER A 78 4.08 9.66 7.37
CA SER A 78 4.92 10.21 8.43
C SER A 78 6.32 10.60 7.96
N ASP A 79 6.84 9.92 6.95
CA ASP A 79 8.13 10.18 6.32
C ASP A 79 8.09 9.79 4.84
N MET A 80 8.28 10.77 3.96
CA MET A 80 8.33 10.56 2.51
C MET A 80 9.56 9.77 2.06
N ALA A 81 10.63 9.77 2.87
CA ALA A 81 11.85 9.01 2.61
C ALA A 81 11.79 7.57 3.14
N ALA A 82 10.72 7.19 3.83
CA ALA A 82 10.53 5.81 4.28
C ALA A 82 10.27 4.88 3.08
N GLY A 83 11.35 4.38 2.47
CA GLY A 83 11.35 3.51 1.30
C GLY A 83 11.17 2.03 1.62
N CYS A 84 11.08 1.23 0.57
CA CYS A 84 11.07 -0.22 0.64
C CYS A 84 11.98 -0.75 -0.48
N SER A 85 13.02 -1.50 -0.11
CA SER A 85 13.99 -2.02 -1.08
C SER A 85 13.34 -2.87 -2.19
N LEU A 86 12.26 -3.56 -1.88
CA LEU A 86 11.50 -4.32 -2.88
C LEU A 86 10.77 -3.38 -3.86
N ALA A 87 10.14 -2.31 -3.38
CA ALA A 87 9.53 -1.31 -4.24
C ALA A 87 10.57 -0.59 -5.10
N ASP A 88 11.72 -0.27 -4.52
CA ASP A 88 12.83 0.43 -5.19
C ASP A 88 13.50 -0.46 -6.26
N SER A 89 13.41 -1.79 -6.13
CA SER A 89 13.95 -2.74 -7.11
C SER A 89 13.16 -2.80 -8.42
N CYS A 90 11.99 -2.16 -8.48
CA CYS A 90 11.11 -2.13 -9.65
C CYS A 90 10.90 -0.69 -10.14
N PRO A 91 11.84 -0.10 -10.87
CA PRO A 91 11.66 1.20 -11.49
C PRO A 91 10.49 1.21 -12.45
N ALA A 92 9.57 2.16 -12.27
CA ALA A 92 8.28 2.16 -12.96
C ALA A 92 8.40 2.30 -14.48
N ASP A 93 9.38 3.08 -14.95
CA ASP A 93 9.66 3.27 -16.37
C ASP A 93 10.14 1.98 -17.05
N GLN A 94 11.03 1.23 -16.39
CA GLN A 94 11.54 -0.05 -16.89
C GLN A 94 10.42 -1.10 -16.88
N PHE A 95 9.63 -1.14 -15.80
CA PHE A 95 8.51 -2.08 -15.70
C PHE A 95 7.44 -1.78 -16.77
N ALA A 96 7.08 -0.51 -16.97
CA ALA A 96 6.13 -0.10 -18.01
C ALA A 96 6.64 -0.43 -19.42
N GLN A 97 7.95 -0.26 -19.69
CA GLN A 97 8.54 -0.64 -20.95
C GLN A 97 8.46 -2.15 -21.16
N PHE A 98 8.79 -2.95 -20.13
CA PHE A 98 8.69 -4.41 -20.19
C PHE A 98 7.26 -4.88 -20.47
N VAL A 99 6.27 -4.30 -19.81
CA VAL A 99 4.84 -4.58 -20.06
C VAL A 99 4.46 -4.26 -21.50
N LYS A 100 4.90 -3.12 -22.02
CA LYS A 100 4.63 -2.70 -23.41
C LYS A 100 5.21 -3.67 -24.46
N GLU A 101 6.35 -4.29 -24.15
CA GLU A 101 7.02 -5.28 -25.01
C GLU A 101 6.34 -6.66 -25.00
N HIS A 102 5.40 -6.86 -24.06
CA HIS A 102 4.67 -8.12 -23.91
C HIS A 102 3.15 -7.90 -23.99
N PRO A 103 2.64 -7.46 -25.17
CA PRO A 103 1.20 -7.21 -25.32
C PRO A 103 0.37 -8.48 -25.15
N GLY A 104 -0.76 -8.36 -24.47
CA GLY A 104 -1.68 -9.47 -24.22
C GLY A 104 -1.29 -10.35 -23.03
N TYR A 105 -0.34 -9.91 -22.21
CA TYR A 105 -0.07 -10.52 -20.91
C TYR A 105 -0.90 -9.84 -19.83
N THR A 106 -1.42 -10.63 -18.88
CA THR A 106 -2.01 -10.10 -17.66
C THR A 106 -0.89 -9.69 -16.70
N VAL A 107 -0.92 -8.45 -16.24
CA VAL A 107 0.11 -7.88 -15.37
C VAL A 107 -0.32 -7.98 -13.92
N ILE A 108 0.39 -8.76 -13.14
CA ILE A 108 0.19 -8.90 -11.69
C ILE A 108 1.39 -8.28 -10.98
N SER A 109 1.16 -7.39 -10.05
CA SER A 109 2.23 -6.84 -9.22
C SER A 109 1.99 -7.04 -7.73
N TYR A 110 3.08 -7.20 -7.01
CA TYR A 110 3.06 -7.25 -5.56
C TYR A 110 2.80 -5.85 -4.98
N VAL A 111 2.09 -5.78 -3.86
CA VAL A 111 1.67 -4.50 -3.25
C VAL A 111 2.84 -3.58 -2.92
N ASN A 112 4.03 -4.14 -2.67
CA ASN A 112 5.26 -3.38 -2.43
C ASN A 112 5.83 -2.82 -3.75
N THR A 113 5.08 -1.99 -4.40
CA THR A 113 5.41 -1.27 -5.63
C THR A 113 4.87 0.14 -5.57
N THR A 114 5.42 1.05 -6.38
CA THR A 114 4.94 2.43 -6.45
C THR A 114 3.57 2.53 -7.14
N ALA A 115 2.89 3.64 -6.95
CA ALA A 115 1.65 3.93 -7.68
C ALA A 115 1.87 3.93 -9.21
N ALA A 116 3.05 4.35 -9.67
CA ALA A 116 3.40 4.35 -11.09
C ALA A 116 3.51 2.92 -11.68
N VAL A 117 4.03 1.94 -10.92
CA VAL A 117 3.99 0.52 -11.30
C VAL A 117 2.55 0.01 -11.30
N LYS A 118 1.75 0.38 -10.30
CA LYS A 118 0.34 0.00 -10.22
C LYS A 118 -0.50 0.54 -11.38
N ALA A 119 -0.11 1.67 -11.97
CA ALA A 119 -0.81 2.26 -13.12
C ALA A 119 -0.73 1.41 -14.40
N VAL A 120 0.23 0.48 -14.48
CA VAL A 120 0.38 -0.48 -15.60
C VAL A 120 0.14 -1.92 -15.14
N THR A 121 -0.55 -2.12 -14.03
CA THR A 121 -0.84 -3.41 -13.40
C THR A 121 -2.34 -3.68 -13.46
N ASP A 122 -2.71 -4.90 -13.87
CA ASP A 122 -4.12 -5.32 -13.90
C ASP A 122 -4.59 -5.78 -12.52
N VAL A 123 -3.72 -6.49 -11.78
CA VAL A 123 -4.07 -7.02 -10.44
C VAL A 123 -2.92 -6.82 -9.46
N VAL A 124 -3.22 -6.22 -8.32
CA VAL A 124 -2.25 -6.08 -7.21
C VAL A 124 -2.50 -7.16 -6.17
N VAL A 125 -1.45 -7.85 -5.77
CA VAL A 125 -1.51 -8.98 -4.83
C VAL A 125 -0.59 -8.78 -3.62
N THR A 126 -0.80 -9.60 -2.61
CA THR A 126 0.11 -9.77 -1.47
C THR A 126 0.54 -11.23 -1.36
N SER A 127 1.53 -11.55 -0.52
CA SER A 127 1.94 -12.94 -0.26
C SER A 127 0.77 -13.84 0.21
N THR A 128 -0.24 -13.24 0.84
CA THR A 128 -1.41 -13.96 1.35
C THR A 128 -2.31 -14.50 0.24
N ASN A 129 -2.45 -13.77 -0.87
CA ASN A 129 -3.43 -14.08 -1.92
C ASN A 129 -2.82 -14.30 -3.32
N ALA A 130 -1.52 -14.07 -3.51
CA ALA A 130 -0.88 -14.16 -4.82
C ALA A 130 -1.12 -15.52 -5.50
N LYS A 131 -0.91 -16.62 -4.78
CA LYS A 131 -1.14 -17.96 -5.31
C LYS A 131 -2.58 -18.15 -5.77
N GLN A 132 -3.55 -17.80 -4.93
CA GLN A 132 -4.97 -17.95 -5.25
C GLN A 132 -5.38 -17.13 -6.47
N ILE A 133 -4.86 -15.91 -6.59
CA ILE A 133 -5.12 -15.04 -7.73
C ILE A 133 -4.53 -15.62 -9.01
N VAL A 134 -3.26 -16.04 -8.99
CA VAL A 134 -2.62 -16.66 -10.16
C VAL A 134 -3.35 -17.94 -10.58
N GLU A 135 -3.72 -18.79 -9.64
CA GLU A 135 -4.46 -20.04 -9.91
C GLU A 135 -5.90 -19.81 -10.39
N SER A 136 -6.46 -18.61 -10.23
CA SER A 136 -7.79 -18.26 -10.73
C SER A 136 -7.83 -17.97 -12.25
N PHE A 137 -6.68 -17.71 -12.85
CA PHE A 137 -6.58 -17.53 -14.30
C PHE A 137 -6.56 -18.86 -15.06
N PRO A 138 -6.93 -18.87 -16.34
CA PRO A 138 -6.74 -20.04 -17.21
C PRO A 138 -5.29 -20.51 -17.23
N LYS A 139 -5.06 -21.80 -17.42
CA LYS A 139 -3.70 -22.38 -17.41
C LYS A 139 -2.77 -21.87 -18.53
N ASP A 140 -3.36 -21.40 -19.60
CA ASP A 140 -2.70 -20.83 -20.78
C ASP A 140 -2.58 -19.30 -20.73
N GLU A 141 -3.07 -18.69 -19.64
CA GLU A 141 -2.94 -17.25 -19.42
C GLU A 141 -1.47 -16.86 -19.32
N LYS A 142 -1.09 -15.85 -20.07
CA LYS A 142 0.26 -15.29 -20.03
C LYS A 142 0.32 -14.21 -18.97
N ILE A 143 1.13 -14.43 -17.97
CA ILE A 143 1.23 -13.54 -16.82
C ILE A 143 2.62 -12.91 -16.73
N ILE A 144 2.66 -11.59 -16.55
CA ILE A 144 3.82 -10.86 -16.03
C ILE A 144 3.61 -10.75 -14.52
N PHE A 145 4.56 -11.22 -13.73
CA PHE A 145 4.52 -11.09 -12.28
C PHE A 145 5.74 -10.31 -11.77
N GLY A 146 5.52 -9.21 -11.07
CA GLY A 146 6.59 -8.36 -10.54
C GLY A 146 6.37 -7.94 -9.08
N PRO A 147 7.39 -7.39 -8.45
CA PRO A 147 8.76 -7.18 -8.91
C PRO A 147 9.72 -8.35 -8.62
N ASP A 148 9.32 -9.32 -7.82
CA ASP A 148 10.21 -10.36 -7.31
C ASP A 148 9.78 -11.75 -7.80
N ARG A 149 10.76 -12.51 -8.29
CA ARG A 149 10.58 -13.91 -8.74
C ARG A 149 10.36 -14.93 -7.62
N ASN A 150 10.56 -14.52 -6.36
CA ASN A 150 10.43 -15.41 -5.19
C ASN A 150 9.08 -15.25 -4.47
N LEU A 151 8.21 -14.41 -4.99
CA LEU A 151 6.87 -14.19 -4.44
C LEU A 151 5.84 -15.11 -5.06
#